data_e4ad7d92397b5436a03ed399d0cfb4e8
#
_entry.id   e4ad7d92397b5436a03ed399d0cfb4e8
#
_cell.length_a   1.000
_cell.length_b   1.000
_cell.length_c   1.000
_cell.angle_alpha   90.00
_cell.angle_beta   90.00
_cell.angle_gamma   90.00
#
_symmetry.space_group_name_H-M   'P 1'
#
loop_
_entity.id
_entity.type
_entity.pdbx_description
1 polymer ?
#
loop_
_entity_poly.entity_id
_entity_poly.type
_entity_poly.pdbx_seq_one_letter_code
_entity_poly.pdbx_strand_id
1 'polypeptide(L)'
;MSHKRLVIDLDGCLASFNEAYAQVLMNESGLDPLPPGWEIDPHWPPVWDWDRAFPPTVRMNVWEKRIRRRNTNFWLRLDPLPQAKEAVQLLHMLAIKGHEVYFLTAREGQDVKLQTEDWLLMKLGMPCPTVIISTEKHHIVNGLQPDLFVDDRLSTVEALAVENWKWPNMEICLVDRPYNRDRKPHLLKDYTVVGSVLEALQQAGLDSSVNRVVES
;
A
#
# COMPACT_ATOMS: atom_id res chain seq x y z
N MET A 1 -18.20 17.26 -11.98
CA MET A 1 -16.96 17.08 -11.16
C MET A 1 -15.81 16.89 -12.13
N SER A 2 -14.62 17.43 -11.84
CA SER A 2 -13.44 17.14 -12.65
C SER A 2 -13.06 15.66 -12.50
N HIS A 3 -12.65 15.05 -13.58
CA HIS A 3 -12.07 13.70 -13.60
C HIS A 3 -10.79 13.69 -12.74
N LYS A 4 -10.64 12.70 -11.88
CA LYS A 4 -9.50 12.54 -10.97
C LYS A 4 -8.77 11.24 -11.27
N ARG A 5 -7.46 11.25 -11.12
CA ARG A 5 -6.59 10.07 -11.21
C ARG A 5 -6.02 9.76 -9.83
N LEU A 6 -6.26 8.54 -9.34
CA LEU A 6 -5.92 8.10 -8.00
C LEU A 6 -4.93 6.94 -8.11
N VAL A 7 -3.81 7.03 -7.40
CA VAL A 7 -2.79 5.98 -7.34
C VAL A 7 -2.60 5.55 -5.90
N ILE A 8 -2.88 4.29 -5.61
CA ILE A 8 -2.93 3.72 -4.26
C ILE A 8 -1.95 2.55 -4.16
N ASP A 9 -1.08 2.57 -3.15
CA ASP A 9 -0.26 1.42 -2.80
C ASP A 9 -1.08 0.32 -2.10
N LEU A 10 -0.54 -0.88 -2.06
CA LEU A 10 -1.21 -2.05 -1.48
C LEU A 10 -0.62 -2.47 -0.14
N ASP A 11 0.66 -2.81 -0.10
CA ASP A 11 1.31 -3.42 1.07
C ASP A 11 1.60 -2.36 2.12
N GLY A 12 1.05 -2.53 3.34
CA GLY A 12 1.07 -1.49 4.36
C GLY A 12 -0.02 -0.41 4.21
N CYS A 13 -0.68 -0.32 3.06
CA CYS A 13 -1.81 0.58 2.82
C CYS A 13 -3.16 -0.14 2.90
N LEU A 14 -3.31 -1.24 2.19
CA LEU A 14 -4.53 -2.06 2.12
C LEU A 14 -4.32 -3.51 2.58
N ALA A 15 -3.10 -4.04 2.41
CA ALA A 15 -2.72 -5.42 2.69
C ALA A 15 -1.74 -5.53 3.86
N SER A 16 -1.96 -6.49 4.76
CA SER A 16 -1.08 -6.79 5.90
C SER A 16 0.11 -7.65 5.48
N PHE A 17 1.03 -7.05 4.69
CA PHE A 17 2.22 -7.74 4.19
C PHE A 17 3.17 -8.13 5.32
N ASN A 18 3.49 -7.20 6.23
CA ASN A 18 4.52 -7.40 7.25
C ASN A 18 4.17 -8.56 8.19
N GLU A 19 2.91 -8.70 8.58
CA GLU A 19 2.44 -9.81 9.42
C GLU A 19 2.60 -11.16 8.71
N ALA A 20 2.13 -11.26 7.47
CA ALA A 20 2.24 -12.48 6.68
C ALA A 20 3.70 -12.86 6.42
N TYR A 21 4.56 -11.88 6.13
CA TYR A 21 6.00 -12.10 5.93
C TYR A 21 6.69 -12.54 7.23
N ALA A 22 6.38 -11.92 8.36
CA ALA A 22 6.89 -12.32 9.67
C ALA A 22 6.54 -13.77 10.00
N GLN A 23 5.28 -14.16 9.78
CA GLN A 23 4.84 -15.53 10.03
C GLN A 23 5.63 -16.56 9.21
N VAL A 24 5.91 -16.26 7.94
CA VAL A 24 6.69 -17.15 7.08
C VAL A 24 8.15 -17.20 7.52
N LEU A 25 8.75 -16.07 7.90
CA LEU A 25 10.12 -16.01 8.43
C LEU A 25 10.27 -16.82 9.73
N MET A 26 9.35 -16.68 10.67
CA MET A 26 9.36 -17.44 11.93
C MET A 26 9.26 -18.94 11.66
N ASN A 27 8.32 -19.36 10.83
CA ASN A 27 8.13 -20.78 10.50
C ASN A 27 9.37 -21.41 9.82
N GLU A 28 10.06 -20.67 8.96
CA GLU A 28 11.26 -21.17 8.25
C GLU A 28 12.55 -21.07 9.08
N SER A 29 12.62 -20.16 10.04
CA SER A 29 13.79 -19.98 10.89
C SER A 29 13.83 -20.94 12.07
N GLY A 30 12.68 -21.51 12.45
CA GLY A 30 12.52 -22.24 13.71
C GLY A 30 12.71 -21.37 14.95
N LEU A 31 12.77 -20.04 14.77
CA LEU A 31 12.83 -19.09 15.86
C LEU A 31 11.39 -18.79 16.33
N ASP A 32 11.14 -19.02 17.59
CA ASP A 32 9.95 -18.64 18.30
C ASP A 32 10.41 -17.79 19.50
N PRO A 33 9.92 -16.62 19.71
CA PRO A 33 9.07 -15.65 19.02
C PRO A 33 9.88 -14.50 18.33
N LEU A 34 9.18 -13.46 17.84
CA LEU A 34 9.79 -12.19 17.40
C LEU A 34 10.81 -11.66 18.43
N PRO A 35 11.87 -10.97 17.98
CA PRO A 35 12.90 -10.44 18.87
C PRO A 35 12.31 -9.68 20.07
N PRO A 36 12.92 -9.72 21.26
CA PRO A 36 12.45 -8.98 22.43
C PRO A 36 12.28 -7.49 22.13
N GLY A 37 11.15 -6.91 22.55
CA GLY A 37 10.81 -5.51 22.27
C GLY A 37 9.90 -5.30 21.05
N TRP A 38 9.55 -6.37 20.33
CA TRP A 38 8.61 -6.34 19.19
C TRP A 38 7.19 -6.78 19.58
N GLU A 39 6.96 -6.91 20.88
CA GLU A 39 5.74 -7.46 21.46
C GLU A 39 4.54 -6.52 21.41
N ILE A 40 4.75 -5.27 20.99
CA ILE A 40 3.75 -4.20 21.20
C ILE A 40 2.65 -4.23 20.14
N ASP A 41 2.99 -4.60 18.91
CA ASP A 41 2.03 -4.76 17.83
C ASP A 41 2.63 -5.67 16.75
N PRO A 42 2.27 -6.96 16.69
CA PRO A 42 2.79 -7.87 15.67
C PRO A 42 2.40 -7.49 14.23
N HIS A 43 1.38 -6.64 14.06
CA HIS A 43 0.94 -6.17 12.76
C HIS A 43 1.85 -5.07 12.18
N TRP A 44 2.61 -4.37 13.05
CA TRP A 44 3.35 -3.17 12.65
C TRP A 44 4.75 -3.17 13.24
N PRO A 45 5.76 -3.67 12.52
CA PRO A 45 7.13 -3.66 13.04
C PRO A 45 7.59 -2.21 13.30
N PRO A 46 8.41 -2.00 14.35
CA PRO A 46 8.82 -0.65 14.77
C PRO A 46 9.76 0.04 13.79
N VAL A 47 10.45 -0.72 12.94
CA VAL A 47 11.42 -0.23 11.98
C VAL A 47 11.23 -0.88 10.61
N TRP A 48 11.59 -0.15 9.54
CA TRP A 48 11.41 -0.64 8.16
C TRP A 48 12.19 -1.92 7.86
N ASP A 49 13.39 -2.05 8.41
CA ASP A 49 14.30 -3.17 8.15
C ASP A 49 14.26 -4.25 9.26
N TRP A 50 13.11 -4.41 9.90
CA TRP A 50 12.86 -5.37 10.99
C TRP A 50 13.26 -6.80 10.62
N ASP A 51 13.14 -7.19 9.38
CA ASP A 51 13.49 -8.53 8.90
C ASP A 51 14.99 -8.84 8.99
N ARG A 52 15.83 -7.79 9.17
CA ARG A 52 17.28 -7.95 9.43
C ARG A 52 17.58 -8.66 10.75
N ALA A 53 16.61 -8.77 11.65
CA ALA A 53 16.73 -9.65 12.82
C ALA A 53 16.87 -11.13 12.44
N PHE A 54 16.43 -11.51 11.24
CA PHE A 54 16.58 -12.86 10.73
C PHE A 54 17.85 -13.01 9.88
N PRO A 55 18.51 -14.20 9.88
CA PRO A 55 19.70 -14.43 9.06
C PRO A 55 19.41 -14.16 7.57
N PRO A 56 20.36 -13.54 6.82
CA PRO A 56 20.20 -13.27 5.40
C PRO A 56 19.81 -14.50 4.57
N THR A 57 20.38 -15.68 4.91
CA THR A 57 20.07 -16.95 4.24
C THR A 57 18.62 -17.37 4.42
N VAL A 58 18.04 -17.14 5.61
CA VAL A 58 16.61 -17.40 5.88
C VAL A 58 15.76 -16.45 5.06
N ARG A 59 16.03 -15.14 5.11
CA ARG A 59 15.30 -14.13 4.35
C ARG A 59 15.30 -14.41 2.85
N MET A 60 16.47 -14.67 2.28
CA MET A 60 16.59 -15.02 0.85
C MET A 60 15.84 -16.31 0.51
N ASN A 61 15.92 -17.33 1.35
CA ASN A 61 15.22 -18.59 1.14
C ASN A 61 13.70 -18.41 1.17
N VAL A 62 13.19 -17.64 2.16
CA VAL A 62 11.77 -17.30 2.26
C VAL A 62 11.32 -16.54 1.03
N TRP A 63 12.07 -15.49 0.64
CA TRP A 63 11.73 -14.68 -0.52
C TRP A 63 11.62 -15.52 -1.79
N GLU A 64 12.64 -16.32 -2.09
CA GLU A 64 12.69 -17.13 -3.30
C GLU A 64 11.70 -18.30 -3.29
N LYS A 65 11.50 -18.98 -2.17
CA LYS A 65 10.72 -20.22 -2.13
C LYS A 65 9.27 -20.04 -1.68
N ARG A 66 8.97 -19.00 -0.91
CA ARG A 66 7.65 -18.79 -0.31
C ARG A 66 6.90 -17.60 -0.90
N ILE A 67 7.61 -16.54 -1.33
CA ILE A 67 7.00 -15.33 -1.83
C ILE A 67 6.96 -15.30 -3.36
N ARG A 68 8.11 -15.46 -4.02
CA ARG A 68 8.22 -15.31 -5.48
C ARG A 68 7.70 -16.49 -6.30
N ARG A 69 7.53 -17.68 -5.71
CA ARG A 69 7.06 -18.86 -6.44
C ARG A 69 5.56 -18.82 -6.70
N ARG A 70 5.18 -19.26 -7.91
CA ARG A 70 3.80 -19.36 -8.37
C ARG A 70 2.88 -20.13 -7.42
N ASN A 71 3.34 -21.30 -6.95
CA ASN A 71 2.51 -22.26 -6.22
C ASN A 71 2.24 -21.87 -4.75
N THR A 72 2.83 -20.79 -4.26
CA THR A 72 2.66 -20.39 -2.86
C THR A 72 1.40 -19.57 -2.65
N ASN A 73 0.93 -18.87 -3.69
CA ASN A 73 -0.18 -17.94 -3.62
C ASN A 73 -0.03 -16.92 -2.47
N PHE A 74 1.21 -16.51 -2.18
CA PHE A 74 1.51 -15.68 -1.02
C PHE A 74 0.69 -14.36 -1.05
N TRP A 75 0.72 -13.67 -2.19
CA TRP A 75 0.04 -12.38 -2.34
C TRP A 75 -1.49 -12.49 -2.26
N LEU A 76 -2.04 -13.63 -2.70
CA LEU A 76 -3.47 -13.89 -2.63
C LEU A 76 -3.97 -14.16 -1.20
N ARG A 77 -3.08 -14.60 -0.29
CA ARG A 77 -3.42 -14.97 1.08
C ARG A 77 -3.33 -13.84 2.08
N LEU A 78 -2.79 -12.69 1.70
CA LEU A 78 -2.68 -11.55 2.61
C LEU A 78 -4.03 -11.16 3.18
N ASP A 79 -4.06 -10.81 4.46
CA ASP A 79 -5.26 -10.26 5.06
C ASP A 79 -5.39 -8.76 4.79
N PRO A 80 -6.62 -8.27 4.57
CA PRO A 80 -6.86 -6.83 4.47
C PRO A 80 -6.56 -6.12 5.78
N LEU A 81 -6.00 -4.92 5.68
CA LEU A 81 -5.87 -4.01 6.81
C LEU A 81 -7.23 -3.45 7.26
N PRO A 82 -7.35 -2.94 8.47
CA PRO A 82 -8.54 -2.22 8.91
C PRO A 82 -8.92 -1.12 7.92
N GLN A 83 -10.21 -0.98 7.64
CA GLN A 83 -10.79 -0.02 6.69
C GLN A 83 -10.39 -0.22 5.21
N ALA A 84 -9.60 -1.24 4.86
CA ALA A 84 -9.21 -1.49 3.47
C ALA A 84 -10.42 -1.79 2.57
N LYS A 85 -11.40 -2.53 3.10
CA LYS A 85 -12.60 -2.89 2.35
C LYS A 85 -13.47 -1.67 2.05
N GLU A 86 -13.67 -0.81 3.03
CA GLU A 86 -14.41 0.45 2.90
C GLU A 86 -13.72 1.40 1.92
N ALA A 87 -12.39 1.51 2.02
CA ALA A 87 -11.60 2.32 1.10
C ALA A 87 -11.74 1.84 -0.35
N VAL A 88 -11.67 0.52 -0.57
CA VAL A 88 -11.77 -0.06 -1.93
C VAL A 88 -13.20 0.02 -2.46
N GLN A 89 -14.23 -0.08 -1.62
CA GLN A 89 -15.61 0.17 -2.03
C GLN A 89 -15.79 1.62 -2.52
N LEU A 90 -15.22 2.59 -1.81
CA LEU A 90 -15.24 4.00 -2.23
C LEU A 90 -14.48 4.19 -3.56
N LEU A 91 -13.27 3.60 -3.70
CA LEU A 91 -12.51 3.64 -4.95
C LEU A 91 -13.29 3.02 -6.13
N HIS A 92 -14.00 1.91 -5.90
CA HIS A 92 -14.85 1.30 -6.92
C HIS A 92 -15.99 2.24 -7.34
N MET A 93 -16.66 2.88 -6.38
CA MET A 93 -17.70 3.87 -6.68
C MET A 93 -17.16 5.07 -7.46
N LEU A 94 -15.94 5.51 -7.15
CA LEU A 94 -15.26 6.57 -7.89
C LEU A 94 -14.93 6.13 -9.33
N ALA A 95 -14.47 4.89 -9.52
CA ALA A 95 -14.22 4.33 -10.85
C ALA A 95 -15.49 4.27 -11.71
N ILE A 96 -16.63 3.85 -11.13
CA ILE A 96 -17.96 3.86 -11.79
C ILE A 96 -18.34 5.30 -12.22
N LYS A 97 -17.94 6.32 -11.47
CA LYS A 97 -18.19 7.73 -11.80
C LYS A 97 -17.20 8.33 -12.79
N GLY A 98 -16.30 7.52 -13.34
CA GLY A 98 -15.36 7.91 -14.38
C GLY A 98 -14.01 8.41 -13.87
N HIS A 99 -13.70 8.30 -12.56
CA HIS A 99 -12.35 8.52 -12.06
C HIS A 99 -11.42 7.37 -12.44
N GLU A 100 -10.15 7.64 -12.65
CA GLU A 100 -9.13 6.61 -12.88
C GLU A 100 -8.55 6.13 -11.56
N VAL A 101 -8.59 4.82 -11.30
CA VAL A 101 -8.04 4.19 -10.09
C VAL A 101 -6.97 3.20 -10.47
N TYR A 102 -5.77 3.41 -9.96
CA TYR A 102 -4.59 2.56 -10.15
C TYR A 102 -4.09 2.02 -8.82
N PHE A 103 -3.82 0.73 -8.77
CA PHE A 103 -3.14 0.08 -7.65
C PHE A 103 -1.68 -0.13 -8.05
N LEU A 104 -0.75 0.56 -7.37
CA LEU A 104 0.68 0.55 -7.69
C LEU A 104 1.47 -0.13 -6.57
N THR A 105 2.08 -1.27 -6.85
CA THR A 105 2.79 -2.06 -5.85
C THR A 105 4.17 -2.52 -6.32
N ALA A 106 5.08 -2.73 -5.36
CA ALA A 106 6.43 -3.26 -5.59
C ALA A 106 6.53 -4.79 -5.39
N ARG A 107 5.39 -5.50 -5.35
CA ARG A 107 5.35 -6.95 -5.22
C ARG A 107 6.16 -7.63 -6.31
N GLU A 108 6.75 -8.78 -5.98
CA GLU A 108 7.60 -9.54 -6.89
C GLU A 108 7.16 -10.99 -7.00
N GLY A 109 7.52 -11.64 -8.11
CA GLY A 109 7.35 -13.08 -8.30
C GLY A 109 6.55 -13.45 -9.53
N GLN A 110 6.39 -14.77 -9.70
CA GLN A 110 5.59 -15.33 -10.79
C GLN A 110 4.10 -15.10 -10.54
N ASP A 111 3.37 -14.70 -11.58
CA ASP A 111 1.93 -14.41 -11.54
C ASP A 111 1.54 -13.34 -10.51
N VAL A 112 2.48 -12.52 -10.07
CA VAL A 112 2.26 -11.50 -9.03
C VAL A 112 1.11 -10.55 -9.39
N LYS A 113 1.01 -10.15 -10.66
CA LYS A 113 -0.08 -9.29 -11.13
C LYS A 113 -1.43 -10.01 -10.98
N LEU A 114 -1.54 -11.23 -11.47
CA LEU A 114 -2.76 -12.04 -11.38
C LEU A 114 -3.17 -12.25 -9.91
N GLN A 115 -2.23 -12.68 -9.05
CA GLN A 115 -2.50 -12.86 -7.62
C GLN A 115 -2.99 -11.56 -6.95
N THR A 116 -2.46 -10.41 -7.38
CA THR A 116 -2.84 -9.10 -6.84
C THR A 116 -4.23 -8.70 -7.30
N GLU A 117 -4.56 -8.90 -8.57
CA GLU A 117 -5.89 -8.64 -9.14
C GLU A 117 -6.94 -9.54 -8.49
N ASP A 118 -6.65 -10.84 -8.35
CA ASP A 118 -7.53 -11.79 -7.66
C ASP A 118 -7.70 -11.43 -6.18
N TRP A 119 -6.64 -10.98 -5.50
CA TRP A 119 -6.72 -10.53 -4.12
C TRP A 119 -7.64 -9.32 -3.96
N LEU A 120 -7.49 -8.31 -4.82
CA LEU A 120 -8.34 -7.11 -4.83
C LEU A 120 -9.81 -7.47 -5.06
N LEU A 121 -10.07 -8.41 -5.99
CA LEU A 121 -11.43 -8.88 -6.25
C LEU A 121 -11.98 -9.70 -5.08
N MET A 122 -11.26 -10.73 -4.64
CA MET A 122 -11.78 -11.72 -3.69
C MET A 122 -11.85 -11.19 -2.26
N LYS A 123 -10.85 -10.41 -1.84
CA LYS A 123 -10.76 -9.90 -0.45
C LYS A 123 -11.45 -8.55 -0.27
N LEU A 124 -11.41 -7.68 -1.27
CA LEU A 124 -11.88 -6.30 -1.15
C LEU A 124 -13.07 -5.97 -2.06
N GLY A 125 -13.44 -6.86 -2.99
CA GLY A 125 -14.58 -6.66 -3.88
C GLY A 125 -14.34 -5.64 -5.00
N MET A 126 -13.08 -5.42 -5.43
CA MET A 126 -12.74 -4.55 -6.56
C MET A 126 -12.79 -5.32 -7.87
N PRO A 127 -13.80 -5.17 -8.73
CA PRO A 127 -13.82 -5.83 -10.02
C PRO A 127 -12.89 -5.12 -11.01
N CYS A 128 -12.21 -5.89 -11.84
CA CYS A 128 -11.36 -5.41 -12.92
C CYS A 128 -10.37 -4.30 -12.48
N PRO A 129 -9.56 -4.52 -11.42
CA PRO A 129 -8.65 -3.51 -10.94
C PRO A 129 -7.53 -3.23 -11.94
N THR A 130 -7.12 -1.98 -12.08
CA THR A 130 -5.91 -1.63 -12.84
C THR A 130 -4.70 -1.73 -11.93
N VAL A 131 -3.93 -2.81 -12.05
CA VAL A 131 -2.75 -3.09 -11.25
C VAL A 131 -1.46 -2.83 -12.04
N ILE A 132 -0.56 -2.03 -11.45
CA ILE A 132 0.78 -1.75 -11.96
C ILE A 132 1.80 -2.33 -10.98
N ILE A 133 2.70 -3.17 -11.47
CA ILE A 133 3.80 -3.73 -10.68
C ILE A 133 5.08 -2.99 -11.04
N SER A 134 5.68 -2.30 -10.07
CA SER A 134 6.95 -1.59 -10.27
C SER A 134 7.66 -1.34 -8.94
N THR A 135 8.96 -1.60 -8.90
CA THR A 135 9.84 -1.17 -7.81
C THR A 135 10.20 0.32 -7.92
N GLU A 136 10.08 0.89 -9.12
CA GLU A 136 10.38 2.29 -9.45
C GLU A 136 9.09 3.13 -9.45
N LYS A 137 8.41 3.16 -8.28
CA LYS A 137 7.10 3.81 -8.16
C LYS A 137 7.11 5.27 -8.60
N HIS A 138 8.15 6.02 -8.28
CA HIS A 138 8.25 7.44 -8.61
C HIS A 138 8.21 7.69 -10.14
N HIS A 139 8.79 6.82 -10.97
CA HIS A 139 8.69 6.94 -12.42
C HIS A 139 7.26 6.74 -12.92
N ILE A 140 6.55 5.79 -12.31
CA ILE A 140 5.14 5.54 -12.65
C ILE A 140 4.26 6.71 -12.25
N VAL A 141 4.43 7.23 -11.03
CA VAL A 141 3.69 8.39 -10.52
C VAL A 141 3.96 9.63 -11.39
N ASN A 142 5.23 9.86 -11.75
CA ASN A 142 5.61 10.96 -12.64
C ASN A 142 4.97 10.84 -14.03
N GLY A 143 4.83 9.64 -14.56
CA GLY A 143 4.18 9.39 -15.85
C GLY A 143 2.66 9.51 -15.79
N LEU A 144 2.04 9.05 -14.71
CA LEU A 144 0.59 9.08 -14.52
C LEU A 144 0.09 10.47 -14.13
N GLN A 145 0.89 11.26 -13.41
CA GLN A 145 0.51 12.59 -12.88
C GLN A 145 -0.83 12.54 -12.13
N PRO A 146 -0.94 11.75 -11.03
CA PRO A 146 -2.21 11.59 -10.33
C PRO A 146 -2.61 12.86 -9.58
N ASP A 147 -3.90 12.98 -9.30
CA ASP A 147 -4.44 14.00 -8.38
C ASP A 147 -4.22 13.59 -6.91
N LEU A 148 -4.19 12.27 -6.64
CA LEU A 148 -3.92 11.71 -5.31
C LEU A 148 -2.97 10.52 -5.41
N PHE A 149 -1.91 10.54 -4.61
CA PHE A 149 -1.00 9.41 -4.40
C PHE A 149 -0.98 9.02 -2.93
N VAL A 150 -1.16 7.74 -2.63
CA VAL A 150 -1.17 7.19 -1.26
C VAL A 150 -0.19 6.03 -1.16
N ASP A 151 0.76 6.11 -0.21
CA ASP A 151 1.78 5.08 0.02
C ASP A 151 2.15 5.07 1.52
N ASP A 152 2.64 3.96 2.06
CA ASP A 152 3.15 3.86 3.43
C ASP A 152 4.69 3.97 3.48
N ARG A 153 5.34 3.91 2.32
CA ARG A 153 6.80 3.94 2.21
C ARG A 153 7.32 5.37 2.24
N LEU A 154 7.90 5.75 3.38
CA LEU A 154 8.43 7.10 3.61
C LEU A 154 9.38 7.58 2.50
N SER A 155 10.30 6.71 2.05
CA SER A 155 11.28 7.09 1.00
C SER A 155 10.62 7.41 -0.34
N THR A 156 9.52 6.74 -0.70
CA THR A 156 8.76 7.04 -1.92
C THR A 156 8.04 8.37 -1.80
N VAL A 157 7.36 8.59 -0.68
CA VAL A 157 6.61 9.82 -0.40
C VAL A 157 7.54 11.04 -0.34
N GLU A 158 8.66 10.94 0.39
CA GLU A 158 9.64 12.03 0.47
C GLU A 158 10.30 12.35 -0.88
N ALA A 159 10.60 11.34 -1.70
CA ALA A 159 11.15 11.56 -3.03
C ALA A 159 10.17 12.34 -3.93
N LEU A 160 8.88 12.01 -3.87
CA LEU A 160 7.84 12.73 -4.61
C LEU A 160 7.57 14.13 -4.03
N ALA A 161 7.60 14.28 -2.70
CA ALA A 161 7.38 15.56 -2.04
C ALA A 161 8.46 16.59 -2.44
N VAL A 162 9.73 16.17 -2.55
CA VAL A 162 10.82 17.04 -3.04
C VAL A 162 10.57 17.53 -4.46
N GLU A 163 9.92 16.72 -5.29
CA GLU A 163 9.62 17.04 -6.69
C GLU A 163 8.21 17.62 -6.91
N ASN A 164 7.40 17.78 -5.85
CA ASN A 164 5.98 18.17 -5.94
C ASN A 164 5.74 19.52 -6.63
N TRP A 165 6.77 20.38 -6.71
CA TRP A 165 6.70 21.62 -7.51
C TRP A 165 6.41 21.37 -9.00
N LYS A 166 6.67 20.15 -9.51
CA LYS A 166 6.35 19.74 -10.88
C LYS A 166 4.85 19.46 -11.05
N TRP A 167 4.15 19.10 -9.97
CA TRP A 167 2.73 18.72 -9.98
C TRP A 167 2.00 19.39 -8.79
N PRO A 168 1.80 20.72 -8.84
CA PRO A 168 1.30 21.48 -7.68
C PRO A 168 -0.11 21.10 -7.21
N ASN A 169 -0.84 20.33 -8.00
CA ASN A 169 -2.20 19.86 -7.67
C ASN A 169 -2.22 18.40 -7.19
N MET A 170 -1.08 17.71 -7.13
CA MET A 170 -1.00 16.35 -6.64
C MET A 170 -1.01 16.34 -5.11
N GLU A 171 -2.01 15.69 -4.53
CA GLU A 171 -2.04 15.41 -3.10
C GLU A 171 -1.22 14.14 -2.82
N ILE A 172 -0.23 14.24 -1.93
CA ILE A 172 0.61 13.11 -1.52
C ILE A 172 0.25 12.76 -0.09
N CYS A 173 -0.14 11.50 0.16
CA CYS A 173 -0.49 11.00 1.47
C CYS A 173 0.45 9.87 1.90
N LEU A 174 1.01 10.00 3.10
CA LEU A 174 1.75 8.95 3.79
C LEU A 174 0.82 8.27 4.78
N VAL A 175 0.58 6.97 4.63
CA VAL A 175 -0.16 6.19 5.64
C VAL A 175 0.73 5.98 6.86
N ASP A 176 0.31 6.47 8.03
CA ASP A 176 1.09 6.38 9.28
C ASP A 176 1.27 4.92 9.71
N ARG A 177 2.54 4.54 9.83
CA ARG A 177 2.96 3.23 10.33
C ARG A 177 4.12 3.42 11.31
N PRO A 178 4.30 2.57 12.32
CA PRO A 178 5.41 2.71 13.27
C PRO A 178 6.77 2.82 12.57
N TYR A 179 7.00 2.04 11.54
CA TYR A 179 8.26 1.99 10.80
C TYR A 179 8.54 3.19 9.87
N ASN A 180 7.60 4.12 9.71
CA ASN A 180 7.78 5.31 8.86
C ASN A 180 7.70 6.63 9.64
N ARG A 181 7.92 6.58 10.97
CA ARG A 181 7.82 7.76 11.84
C ARG A 181 9.07 8.64 11.87
N ASP A 182 10.19 8.19 11.34
CA ASP A 182 11.41 8.99 11.17
C ASP A 182 11.29 9.93 9.96
N ARG A 183 10.40 10.91 10.08
CA ARG A 183 10.01 11.85 9.02
C ARG A 183 10.85 13.12 9.08
N LYS A 184 11.14 13.69 7.91
CA LYS A 184 11.85 14.96 7.82
C LYS A 184 10.88 16.13 8.05
N PRO A 185 11.00 16.90 9.15
CA PRO A 185 10.01 17.94 9.49
C PRO A 185 9.80 18.99 8.41
N HIS A 186 10.84 19.31 7.63
CA HIS A 186 10.76 20.31 6.56
C HIS A 186 9.95 19.86 5.34
N LEU A 187 9.73 18.56 5.17
CA LEU A 187 8.91 18.00 4.08
C LEU A 187 7.46 17.73 4.50
N LEU A 188 7.11 17.82 5.79
CA LEU A 188 5.74 17.54 6.27
C LEU A 188 4.66 18.43 5.65
N LYS A 189 5.02 19.61 5.13
CA LYS A 189 4.11 20.50 4.42
C LYS A 189 3.83 20.08 2.97
N ASP A 190 4.67 19.22 2.41
CA ASP A 190 4.61 18.78 1.02
C ASP A 190 3.89 17.42 0.87
N TYR A 191 3.52 16.79 2.00
CA TYR A 191 2.66 15.62 2.05
C TYR A 191 1.83 15.59 3.34
N THR A 192 0.71 14.89 3.29
CA THR A 192 -0.20 14.70 4.42
C THR A 192 0.00 13.33 5.06
N VAL A 193 -0.01 13.26 6.39
CA VAL A 193 0.04 11.99 7.13
C VAL A 193 -1.38 11.59 7.50
N VAL A 194 -1.76 10.35 7.15
CA VAL A 194 -3.11 9.80 7.35
C VAL A 194 -3.04 8.43 8.03
N GLY A 195 -4.07 8.04 8.76
CA GLY A 195 -4.14 6.73 9.41
C GLY A 195 -4.49 5.58 8.45
N SER A 196 -5.15 5.88 7.33
CA SER A 196 -5.59 4.88 6.35
C SER A 196 -5.80 5.47 4.96
N VAL A 197 -5.95 4.59 3.97
CA VAL A 197 -6.36 4.99 2.60
C VAL A 197 -7.75 5.63 2.61
N LEU A 198 -8.67 5.13 3.45
CA LEU A 198 -10.01 5.71 3.57
C LEU A 198 -9.94 7.17 4.02
N GLU A 199 -9.12 7.47 5.03
CA GLU A 199 -8.91 8.83 5.50
C GLU A 199 -8.30 9.74 4.41
N ALA A 200 -7.33 9.24 3.62
CA ALA A 200 -6.78 9.98 2.50
C ALA A 200 -7.86 10.38 1.48
N LEU A 201 -8.74 9.45 1.13
CA LEU A 201 -9.86 9.70 0.21
C LEU A 201 -10.86 10.73 0.78
N GLN A 202 -11.13 10.68 2.08
CA GLN A 202 -12.01 11.63 2.76
C GLN A 202 -11.41 13.04 2.81
N GLN A 203 -10.14 13.16 3.15
CA GLN A 203 -9.43 14.45 3.18
C GLN A 203 -9.35 15.09 1.78
N ALA A 204 -9.20 14.28 0.72
CA ALA A 204 -9.27 14.74 -0.66
C ALA A 204 -10.71 15.10 -1.12
N GLY A 205 -11.71 15.03 -0.23
CA GLY A 205 -13.11 15.37 -0.51
C GLY A 205 -13.83 14.40 -1.46
N LEU A 206 -13.29 13.17 -1.61
CA LEU A 206 -13.80 12.20 -2.57
C LEU A 206 -15.01 11.41 -2.06
N ASP A 207 -15.22 11.32 -0.74
CA ASP A 207 -16.38 10.68 -0.10
C ASP A 207 -17.69 11.43 -0.38
N SER A 208 -17.68 12.77 -0.28
CA SER A 208 -18.85 13.61 -0.51
C SER A 208 -19.38 13.54 -1.96
N SER A 209 -18.50 13.17 -2.87
CA SER A 209 -18.86 12.96 -4.28
C SER A 209 -19.78 11.75 -4.49
N VAL A 210 -19.74 10.78 -3.58
CA VAL A 210 -20.57 9.56 -3.65
C VAL A 210 -22.00 9.81 -3.17
N ASN A 211 -22.20 10.63 -2.14
CA ASN A 211 -23.49 10.82 -1.50
C ASN A 211 -24.49 11.68 -2.31
N ARG A 212 -24.03 12.50 -3.28
CA ARG A 212 -24.93 13.38 -4.08
C ARG A 212 -25.76 12.67 -5.15
N VAL A 213 -25.64 11.37 -5.33
CA VAL A 213 -26.39 10.62 -6.37
C VAL A 213 -27.62 9.89 -5.80
N VAL A 214 -27.74 9.80 -4.47
CA VAL A 214 -28.89 9.13 -3.81
C VAL A 214 -30.10 10.08 -3.65
N GLU A 215 -29.90 11.39 -3.88
CA GLU A 215 -30.95 12.42 -3.71
C GLU A 215 -31.46 13.01 -5.04
N SER A 216 -31.11 12.45 -6.18
CA SER A 216 -31.61 12.83 -7.51
C SER A 216 -32.29 11.62 -8.18
#